data_b0abc9f4a0be6323965b619f624f4b9e
#
_entry.id   b0abc9f4a0be6323965b619f624f4b9e
#
_cell.length_a   1.000
_cell.length_b   1.000
_cell.length_c   1.000
_cell.angle_alpha   90.00
_cell.angle_beta   90.00
_cell.angle_gamma   90.00
#
_symmetry.space_group_name_H-M   'P 1'
#
loop_
_entity.id
_entity.type
_entity.pdbx_description
1 polymer ?
#
loop_
_entity_poly.entity_id
_entity_poly.type
_entity_poly.pdbx_seq_one_letter_code
_entity_poly.pdbx_strand_id
1 'polypeptide(L)'
;MSVSIKTAREIELMRESCRLLEIVHDELAKAIKPGISTWEIDHLGEEIIRSFGCTPNFLHYNGYPASICVSVNDEVVHGIPFKKRILQEGDIVSLDAGLIYKGYHSDAARTHAVGEISKEAKQLIDVTRQSFFEGIKYAKAGHHLYEISAAIGAYAESFGYGVVRDLVGHGIGTSLHEDPQIPNFAQRRRGIRLVPGMTLAIEPMINMGRPDVCWLDDDWTVVTEDESLSAHYENTVLITDGEPEILTLTK
;
A
#
# COMPACT_ATOMS: atom_id res chain seq x y z
N MET A 1 1.74 -2.44 22.67
CA MET A 1 2.10 -3.84 22.28
C MET A 1 3.57 -3.83 21.89
N SER A 2 4.27 -4.97 21.89
CA SER A 2 5.70 -5.01 21.53
C SER A 2 5.84 -5.25 20.04
N VAL A 3 6.76 -4.53 19.40
CA VAL A 3 7.10 -4.74 17.98
C VAL A 3 7.71 -6.14 17.82
N SER A 4 7.23 -6.88 16.82
CA SER A 4 7.70 -8.22 16.49
C SER A 4 9.02 -8.17 15.71
N ILE A 5 9.99 -8.97 16.13
CA ILE A 5 11.26 -9.16 15.42
C ILE A 5 11.27 -10.56 14.83
N LYS A 6 11.32 -10.65 13.53
CA LYS A 6 11.23 -11.91 12.79
C LYS A 6 12.56 -12.68 12.84
N THR A 7 12.49 -13.96 13.10
CA THR A 7 13.62 -14.90 12.97
C THR A 7 13.99 -15.10 11.50
N ALA A 8 15.17 -15.64 11.23
CA ALA A 8 15.60 -15.94 9.86
C ALA A 8 14.60 -16.85 9.10
N ARG A 9 13.98 -17.83 9.79
CA ARG A 9 12.97 -18.71 9.19
C ARG A 9 11.69 -17.96 8.84
N GLU A 10 11.24 -17.06 9.71
CA GLU A 10 10.05 -16.24 9.47
C GLU A 10 10.28 -15.26 8.31
N ILE A 11 11.47 -14.67 8.23
CA ILE A 11 11.86 -13.80 7.12
C ILE A 11 11.79 -14.55 5.78
N GLU A 12 12.25 -15.81 5.70
CA GLU A 12 12.11 -16.61 4.46
C GLU A 12 10.63 -16.83 4.08
N LEU A 13 9.74 -17.05 5.05
CA LEU A 13 8.31 -17.18 4.79
C LEU A 13 7.70 -15.85 4.32
N MET A 14 8.13 -14.74 4.91
CA MET A 14 7.73 -13.39 4.48
C MET A 14 8.21 -13.09 3.05
N ARG A 15 9.46 -13.44 2.71
CA ARG A 15 9.98 -13.29 1.34
C ARG A 15 9.14 -14.05 0.32
N GLU A 16 8.79 -15.31 0.62
CA GLU A 16 7.96 -16.09 -0.30
C GLU A 16 6.53 -15.54 -0.39
N SER A 17 5.92 -15.11 0.74
CA SER A 17 4.63 -14.44 0.74
C SER A 17 4.65 -13.20 -0.16
N CYS A 18 5.66 -12.34 0.01
CA CYS A 18 5.81 -11.10 -0.77
C CYS A 18 6.11 -11.36 -2.25
N ARG A 19 6.94 -12.36 -2.57
CA ARG A 19 7.22 -12.77 -3.97
C ARG A 19 5.95 -13.24 -4.70
N LEU A 20 5.09 -13.99 -4.02
CA LEU A 20 3.83 -14.43 -4.59
C LEU A 20 2.87 -13.24 -4.79
N LEU A 21 2.84 -12.32 -3.85
CA LEU A 21 2.02 -11.11 -3.95
C LEU A 21 2.44 -10.21 -5.13
N GLU A 22 3.74 -10.12 -5.40
CA GLU A 22 4.23 -9.34 -6.54
C GLU A 22 3.74 -9.92 -7.87
N ILE A 23 3.71 -11.27 -8.00
CA ILE A 23 3.12 -11.91 -9.19
C ILE A 23 1.64 -11.54 -9.33
N VAL A 24 0.89 -11.47 -8.21
CA VAL A 24 -0.50 -11.01 -8.23
C VAL A 24 -0.59 -9.58 -8.80
N HIS A 25 0.24 -8.65 -8.29
CA HIS A 25 0.26 -7.27 -8.79
C HIS A 25 0.63 -7.17 -10.26
N ASP A 26 1.61 -7.96 -10.74
CA ASP A 26 2.01 -7.99 -12.14
C ASP A 26 0.88 -8.44 -13.07
N GLU A 27 0.12 -9.46 -12.65
CA GLU A 27 -1.03 -9.95 -13.44
C GLU A 27 -2.20 -8.97 -13.38
N LEU A 28 -2.49 -8.38 -12.23
CA LEU A 28 -3.50 -7.33 -12.10
C LEU A 28 -3.17 -6.10 -12.97
N ALA A 29 -1.91 -5.67 -12.97
CA ALA A 29 -1.45 -4.55 -13.80
C ALA A 29 -1.71 -4.77 -15.31
N LYS A 30 -1.52 -6.01 -15.79
CA LYS A 30 -1.80 -6.38 -17.21
C LYS A 30 -3.29 -6.36 -17.56
N ALA A 31 -4.15 -6.55 -16.55
CA ALA A 31 -5.59 -6.58 -16.77
C ALA A 31 -6.22 -5.18 -16.81
N ILE A 32 -5.54 -4.15 -16.29
CA ILE A 32 -6.07 -2.79 -16.21
C ILE A 32 -6.20 -2.19 -17.61
N LYS A 33 -7.44 -1.82 -17.94
CA LYS A 33 -7.78 -1.15 -19.21
C LYS A 33 -9.17 -0.50 -19.09
N PRO A 34 -9.50 0.48 -19.93
CA PRO A 34 -10.87 0.97 -20.02
C PRO A 34 -11.85 -0.17 -20.31
N GLY A 35 -12.99 -0.18 -19.63
CA GLY A 35 -14.05 -1.17 -19.80
C GLY A 35 -14.01 -2.37 -18.85
N ILE A 36 -12.93 -2.57 -18.09
CA ILE A 36 -12.92 -3.57 -17.02
C ILE A 36 -13.67 -3.03 -15.78
N SER A 37 -14.40 -3.87 -15.07
CA SER A 37 -15.01 -3.53 -13.80
C SER A 37 -14.04 -3.74 -12.64
N THR A 38 -14.20 -2.97 -11.56
CA THR A 38 -13.43 -3.18 -10.33
C THR A 38 -13.67 -4.56 -9.73
N TRP A 39 -14.88 -5.12 -9.93
CA TRP A 39 -15.20 -6.49 -9.52
C TRP A 39 -14.41 -7.56 -10.30
N GLU A 40 -14.19 -7.38 -11.61
CA GLU A 40 -13.38 -8.31 -12.40
C GLU A 40 -11.92 -8.30 -11.94
N ILE A 41 -11.41 -7.14 -11.54
CA ILE A 41 -10.05 -6.99 -10.97
C ILE A 41 -9.94 -7.75 -9.65
N ASP A 42 -10.90 -7.57 -8.74
CA ASP A 42 -10.94 -8.30 -7.46
C ASP A 42 -10.99 -9.81 -7.67
N HIS A 43 -11.89 -10.28 -8.56
CA HIS A 43 -12.07 -11.70 -8.83
C HIS A 43 -10.81 -12.34 -9.45
N LEU A 44 -10.15 -11.63 -10.38
CA LEU A 44 -8.86 -12.07 -10.93
C LEU A 44 -7.79 -12.19 -9.83
N GLY A 45 -7.69 -11.18 -8.96
CA GLY A 45 -6.73 -11.20 -7.85
C GLY A 45 -6.97 -12.35 -6.89
N GLU A 46 -8.24 -12.60 -6.53
CA GLU A 46 -8.60 -13.73 -5.68
C GLU A 46 -8.24 -15.08 -6.32
N GLU A 47 -8.56 -15.27 -7.61
CA GLU A 47 -8.23 -16.51 -8.34
C GLU A 47 -6.73 -16.76 -8.35
N ILE A 48 -5.92 -15.75 -8.63
CA ILE A 48 -4.45 -15.87 -8.64
C ILE A 48 -3.92 -16.22 -7.25
N ILE A 49 -4.34 -15.49 -6.20
CA ILE A 49 -3.93 -15.76 -4.82
C ILE A 49 -4.25 -17.21 -4.44
N ARG A 50 -5.47 -17.67 -4.72
CA ARG A 50 -5.90 -19.03 -4.42
C ARG A 50 -5.17 -20.08 -5.23
N SER A 51 -4.76 -19.79 -6.47
CA SER A 51 -3.99 -20.69 -7.30
C SER A 51 -2.62 -21.06 -6.71
N PHE A 52 -2.06 -20.17 -5.89
CA PHE A 52 -0.83 -20.41 -5.12
C PHE A 52 -1.06 -21.19 -3.81
N GLY A 53 -2.31 -21.57 -3.52
CA GLY A 53 -2.67 -22.18 -2.23
C GLY A 53 -2.63 -21.17 -1.07
N CYS A 54 -2.68 -19.88 -1.38
CA CYS A 54 -2.69 -18.78 -0.42
C CYS A 54 -4.12 -18.31 -0.12
N THR A 55 -4.28 -17.49 0.91
CA THR A 55 -5.55 -16.87 1.30
C THR A 55 -5.43 -15.35 1.13
N PRO A 56 -6.43 -14.66 0.51
CA PRO A 56 -6.45 -13.20 0.49
C PRO A 56 -6.47 -12.62 1.91
N ASN A 57 -5.71 -11.55 2.15
CA ASN A 57 -5.65 -10.90 3.46
C ASN A 57 -6.95 -10.22 3.85
N PHE A 58 -7.58 -9.53 2.87
CA PHE A 58 -8.65 -8.56 3.16
C PHE A 58 -10.02 -9.20 3.22
N LEU A 59 -10.23 -10.31 2.51
CA LEU A 59 -11.53 -10.98 2.46
C LEU A 59 -12.01 -11.38 3.86
N HIS A 60 -13.08 -10.73 4.33
CA HIS A 60 -13.67 -10.86 5.67
C HIS A 60 -12.81 -10.30 6.82
N TYR A 61 -11.68 -9.64 6.54
CA TYR A 61 -10.91 -8.95 7.56
C TYR A 61 -11.73 -7.76 8.13
N ASN A 62 -12.07 -7.83 9.40
CA ASN A 62 -12.97 -6.87 10.07
C ASN A 62 -14.31 -6.63 9.32
N GLY A 63 -14.74 -7.58 8.47
CA GLY A 63 -15.97 -7.49 7.69
C GLY A 63 -15.80 -6.92 6.28
N TYR A 64 -14.59 -6.61 5.83
CA TYR A 64 -14.35 -6.17 4.44
C TYR A 64 -14.81 -7.23 3.43
N PRO A 65 -15.60 -6.88 2.39
CA PRO A 65 -16.32 -7.87 1.57
C PRO A 65 -15.52 -8.46 0.40
N ALA A 66 -14.29 -7.99 0.13
CA ALA A 66 -13.54 -8.30 -1.08
C ALA A 66 -12.10 -8.77 -0.79
N SER A 67 -11.44 -9.32 -1.78
CA SER A 67 -10.06 -9.84 -1.70
C SER A 67 -9.01 -8.78 -2.02
N ILE A 68 -9.36 -7.81 -2.88
CA ILE A 68 -8.53 -6.69 -3.33
C ILE A 68 -9.26 -5.40 -3.03
N CYS A 69 -8.57 -4.37 -2.52
CA CYS A 69 -9.10 -3.01 -2.52
C CYS A 69 -8.84 -2.37 -3.88
N VAL A 70 -9.89 -1.82 -4.49
CA VAL A 70 -9.80 -1.19 -5.82
C VAL A 70 -10.33 0.22 -5.73
N SER A 71 -9.42 1.17 -5.52
CA SER A 71 -9.75 2.57 -5.26
C SER A 71 -9.51 3.41 -6.51
N VAL A 72 -10.53 4.13 -6.99
CA VAL A 72 -10.53 4.83 -8.28
C VAL A 72 -10.56 6.34 -8.08
N ASN A 73 -9.63 7.08 -8.66
CA ASN A 73 -9.54 8.54 -8.70
C ASN A 73 -9.41 9.18 -7.30
N ASP A 74 -10.49 9.71 -6.76
CA ASP A 74 -10.57 10.36 -5.44
C ASP A 74 -10.68 9.36 -4.27
N GLU A 75 -10.88 8.07 -4.57
CA GLU A 75 -10.82 7.01 -3.58
C GLU A 75 -9.37 6.80 -3.14
N VAL A 76 -9.08 7.04 -1.88
CA VAL A 76 -7.73 6.96 -1.29
C VAL A 76 -7.33 5.51 -1.09
N VAL A 77 -8.14 4.77 -0.30
CA VAL A 77 -7.97 3.34 0.03
C VAL A 77 -9.31 2.66 0.30
N HIS A 78 -9.28 1.35 0.42
CA HIS A 78 -10.38 0.47 0.81
C HIS A 78 -11.59 0.54 -0.12
N GLY A 79 -11.42 1.00 -1.37
CA GLY A 79 -12.49 0.99 -2.37
C GLY A 79 -13.05 -0.41 -2.55
N ILE A 80 -14.38 -0.57 -2.35
CA ILE A 80 -15.06 -1.87 -2.48
C ILE A 80 -15.31 -2.16 -3.97
N PRO A 81 -14.79 -3.29 -4.50
CA PRO A 81 -15.01 -3.68 -5.89
C PRO A 81 -16.50 -3.90 -6.21
N PHE A 82 -16.95 -3.36 -7.33
CA PHE A 82 -18.34 -3.42 -7.73
C PHE A 82 -18.52 -3.68 -9.24
N LYS A 83 -19.46 -4.54 -9.61
CA LYS A 83 -19.71 -4.94 -11.01
C LYS A 83 -20.06 -3.79 -11.96
N LYS A 84 -20.67 -2.72 -11.42
CA LYS A 84 -21.08 -1.56 -12.25
C LYS A 84 -20.04 -0.43 -12.23
N ARG A 85 -19.01 -0.52 -11.41
CA ARG A 85 -17.88 0.44 -11.43
C ARG A 85 -16.91 0.01 -12.53
N ILE A 86 -17.08 0.60 -13.69
CA ILE A 86 -16.29 0.32 -14.89
C ILE A 86 -15.21 1.38 -15.04
N LEU A 87 -13.95 0.96 -15.14
CA LEU A 87 -12.83 1.88 -15.37
C LEU A 87 -12.95 2.55 -16.73
N GLN A 88 -12.69 3.86 -16.76
CA GLN A 88 -12.79 4.69 -17.94
C GLN A 88 -11.38 5.13 -18.39
N GLU A 89 -11.27 5.52 -19.65
CA GLU A 89 -10.08 6.21 -20.16
C GLU A 89 -9.80 7.47 -19.34
N GLY A 90 -8.58 7.63 -18.84
CA GLY A 90 -8.19 8.79 -18.03
C GLY A 90 -8.29 8.57 -16.52
N ASP A 91 -8.91 7.49 -16.04
CA ASP A 91 -8.92 7.15 -14.61
C ASP A 91 -7.51 6.78 -14.12
N ILE A 92 -7.27 6.96 -12.83
CA ILE A 92 -6.21 6.27 -12.10
C ILE A 92 -6.85 5.29 -11.12
N VAL A 93 -6.22 4.14 -10.90
CA VAL A 93 -6.74 3.11 -9.99
C VAL A 93 -5.63 2.59 -9.09
N SER A 94 -5.85 2.69 -7.78
CA SER A 94 -4.99 2.08 -6.78
C SER A 94 -5.49 0.68 -6.48
N LEU A 95 -4.62 -0.30 -6.69
CA LEU A 95 -4.85 -1.69 -6.32
C LEU A 95 -4.03 -1.98 -5.08
N ASP A 96 -4.71 -2.35 -4.01
CA ASP A 96 -4.09 -2.79 -2.77
C ASP A 96 -4.46 -4.25 -2.56
N ALA A 97 -3.44 -5.08 -2.42
CA ALA A 97 -3.56 -6.53 -2.34
C ALA A 97 -2.62 -7.10 -1.29
N GLY A 98 -3.10 -8.12 -0.61
CA GLY A 98 -2.30 -8.86 0.33
C GLY A 98 -2.67 -10.34 0.35
N LEU A 99 -1.74 -11.20 0.76
CA LEU A 99 -1.98 -12.63 0.88
C LEU A 99 -1.30 -13.24 2.12
N ILE A 100 -1.82 -14.40 2.51
CA ILE A 100 -1.29 -15.20 3.60
C ILE A 100 -0.63 -16.45 3.01
N TYR A 101 0.67 -16.59 3.21
CA TYR A 101 1.44 -17.79 2.89
C TYR A 101 1.95 -18.46 4.16
N LYS A 102 1.47 -19.66 4.46
CA LYS A 102 1.88 -20.43 5.66
C LYS A 102 1.81 -19.64 6.98
N GLY A 103 0.80 -18.80 7.12
CA GLY A 103 0.56 -17.98 8.31
C GLY A 103 1.32 -16.66 8.37
N TYR A 104 1.98 -16.26 7.28
CA TYR A 104 2.67 -14.97 7.17
C TYR A 104 2.01 -14.10 6.10
N HIS A 105 1.72 -12.86 6.48
CA HIS A 105 1.07 -11.87 5.66
C HIS A 105 2.07 -11.11 4.80
N SER A 106 1.68 -10.74 3.61
CA SER A 106 2.34 -9.73 2.75
C SER A 106 1.33 -8.70 2.33
N ASP A 107 1.77 -7.47 2.12
CA ASP A 107 0.93 -6.34 1.75
C ASP A 107 1.64 -5.41 0.77
N ALA A 108 0.91 -4.91 -0.24
CA ALA A 108 1.44 -3.98 -1.23
C ALA A 108 0.33 -3.26 -1.99
N ALA A 109 0.56 -1.99 -2.33
CA ALA A 109 -0.34 -1.22 -3.17
C ALA A 109 0.37 -0.52 -4.33
N ARG A 110 -0.34 -0.40 -5.45
CA ARG A 110 0.14 0.26 -6.68
C ARG A 110 -0.98 1.06 -7.31
N THR A 111 -0.68 2.31 -7.70
CA THR A 111 -1.59 3.11 -8.53
C THR A 111 -1.22 3.00 -10.00
N HIS A 112 -2.19 2.71 -10.83
CA HIS A 112 -2.04 2.49 -12.27
C HIS A 112 -2.87 3.50 -13.07
N ALA A 113 -2.36 3.83 -14.26
CA ALA A 113 -3.11 4.58 -15.26
C ALA A 113 -4.10 3.66 -15.99
N VAL A 114 -5.29 4.16 -16.30
CA VAL A 114 -6.27 3.48 -17.14
C VAL A 114 -6.28 4.18 -18.51
N GLY A 115 -5.58 3.58 -19.48
CA GLY A 115 -5.34 4.21 -20.78
C GLY A 115 -4.44 5.45 -20.68
N GLU A 116 -4.78 6.52 -21.40
CA GLU A 116 -4.04 7.79 -21.35
C GLU A 116 -4.58 8.69 -20.23
N ILE A 117 -3.73 9.06 -19.29
CA ILE A 117 -4.06 9.95 -18.17
C ILE A 117 -3.47 11.34 -18.34
N SER A 118 -3.94 12.32 -17.57
CA SER A 118 -3.38 13.66 -17.55
C SER A 118 -1.94 13.69 -17.05
N LYS A 119 -1.21 14.75 -17.36
CA LYS A 119 0.17 14.94 -16.86
C LYS A 119 0.19 15.11 -15.34
N GLU A 120 -0.81 15.76 -14.80
CA GLU A 120 -0.99 15.99 -13.37
C GLU A 120 -1.23 14.66 -12.63
N ALA A 121 -2.10 13.79 -13.16
CA ALA A 121 -2.34 12.46 -12.61
C ALA A 121 -1.08 11.59 -12.67
N LYS A 122 -0.36 11.62 -13.79
CA LYS A 122 0.93 10.94 -13.91
C LYS A 122 1.95 11.45 -12.90
N GLN A 123 2.05 12.76 -12.71
CA GLN A 123 2.95 13.36 -11.72
C GLN A 123 2.58 12.91 -10.31
N LEU A 124 1.29 12.86 -9.96
CA LEU A 124 0.83 12.37 -8.67
C LEU A 124 1.30 10.93 -8.41
N ILE A 125 1.09 10.03 -9.37
CA ILE A 125 1.54 8.62 -9.27
C ILE A 125 3.07 8.56 -9.08
N ASP A 126 3.81 9.28 -9.91
CA ASP A 126 5.28 9.28 -9.87
C ASP A 126 5.81 9.86 -8.54
N VAL A 127 5.20 10.93 -8.02
CA VAL A 127 5.58 11.55 -6.74
C VAL A 127 5.22 10.65 -5.56
N THR A 128 4.05 10.03 -5.57
CA THR A 128 3.63 9.08 -4.52
C THR A 128 4.60 7.91 -4.45
N ARG A 129 4.90 7.29 -5.58
CA ARG A 129 5.90 6.24 -5.67
C ARG A 129 7.28 6.71 -5.20
N GLN A 130 7.76 7.87 -5.65
CA GLN A 130 9.08 8.38 -5.28
C GLN A 130 9.15 8.76 -3.80
N SER A 131 8.06 9.23 -3.18
CA SER A 131 8.03 9.54 -1.74
C SER A 131 8.36 8.30 -0.89
N PHE A 132 7.87 7.12 -1.27
CA PHE A 132 8.27 5.86 -0.66
C PHE A 132 9.80 5.67 -0.73
N PHE A 133 10.41 5.87 -1.92
CA PHE A 133 11.86 5.69 -2.09
C PHE A 133 12.69 6.76 -1.36
N GLU A 134 12.13 7.93 -1.10
CA GLU A 134 12.78 8.91 -0.20
C GLU A 134 12.75 8.42 1.25
N GLY A 135 11.61 7.88 1.70
CA GLY A 135 11.46 7.30 3.05
C GLY A 135 12.35 6.10 3.27
N ILE A 136 12.43 5.17 2.30
CA ILE A 136 13.18 3.92 2.43
C ILE A 136 14.67 4.14 2.69
N LYS A 137 15.24 5.27 2.34
CA LYS A 137 16.64 5.63 2.64
C LYS A 137 16.94 5.61 4.14
N TYR A 138 15.91 5.81 4.96
CA TYR A 138 15.98 5.84 6.43
C TYR A 138 15.50 4.53 7.09
N ALA A 139 15.00 3.57 6.32
CA ALA A 139 14.54 2.27 6.81
C ALA A 139 15.71 1.33 7.16
N LYS A 140 16.67 1.80 7.94
CA LYS A 140 17.93 1.13 8.28
C LYS A 140 18.09 0.93 9.77
N ALA A 141 18.78 -0.14 10.16
CA ALA A 141 19.11 -0.39 11.56
C ALA A 141 19.80 0.83 12.20
N GLY A 142 19.33 1.22 13.36
CA GLY A 142 19.84 2.36 14.11
C GLY A 142 19.16 3.70 13.84
N HIS A 143 18.50 3.88 12.70
CA HIS A 143 17.61 5.00 12.45
C HIS A 143 16.34 4.93 13.31
N HIS A 144 15.54 5.97 13.30
CA HIS A 144 14.26 6.01 14.00
C HIS A 144 13.10 6.00 13.00
N LEU A 145 12.00 5.35 13.39
CA LEU A 145 10.83 5.13 12.53
C LEU A 145 10.34 6.41 11.85
N TYR A 146 10.24 7.52 12.59
CA TYR A 146 9.67 8.75 12.04
C TYR A 146 10.64 9.57 11.18
N GLU A 147 11.88 9.10 10.98
CA GLU A 147 12.75 9.63 9.92
C GLU A 147 12.23 9.19 8.54
N ILE A 148 11.69 7.95 8.44
CA ILE A 148 10.97 7.47 7.26
C ILE A 148 9.77 8.37 6.98
N SER A 149 8.92 8.56 7.99
CA SER A 149 7.70 9.38 7.93
C SER A 149 7.97 10.81 7.46
N ALA A 150 9.01 11.44 8.03
CA ALA A 150 9.39 12.81 7.69
C ALA A 150 9.89 12.94 6.25
N ALA A 151 10.66 11.97 5.76
CA ALA A 151 11.18 11.99 4.40
C ALA A 151 10.07 11.80 3.36
N ILE A 152 9.13 10.88 3.60
CA ILE A 152 7.95 10.69 2.75
C ILE A 152 7.16 11.99 2.64
N GLY A 153 6.75 12.55 3.80
CA GLY A 153 5.93 13.75 3.83
C GLY A 153 6.63 14.95 3.19
N ALA A 154 7.88 15.22 3.57
CA ALA A 154 8.63 16.34 3.01
C ALA A 154 8.77 16.28 1.49
N TYR A 155 8.94 15.08 0.91
CA TYR A 155 9.02 14.93 -0.53
C TYR A 155 7.68 15.25 -1.20
N ALA A 156 6.58 14.64 -0.78
CA ALA A 156 5.26 14.87 -1.37
C ALA A 156 4.79 16.32 -1.20
N GLU A 157 4.95 16.90 0.01
CA GLU A 157 4.60 18.28 0.31
C GLU A 157 5.42 19.29 -0.52
N SER A 158 6.64 18.95 -0.95
CA SER A 158 7.45 19.82 -1.82
C SER A 158 6.85 20.04 -3.21
N PHE A 159 5.93 19.16 -3.63
CA PHE A 159 5.13 19.31 -4.86
C PHE A 159 3.78 19.98 -4.63
N GLY A 160 3.47 20.38 -3.38
CA GLY A 160 2.20 20.97 -2.99
C GLY A 160 1.08 19.96 -2.76
N TYR A 161 1.39 18.67 -2.64
CA TYR A 161 0.42 17.61 -2.43
C TYR A 161 0.08 17.39 -0.95
N GLY A 162 -1.15 16.97 -0.69
CA GLY A 162 -1.63 16.58 0.63
C GLY A 162 -1.16 15.18 1.02
N VAL A 163 -0.60 15.05 2.22
CA VAL A 163 -0.23 13.73 2.78
C VAL A 163 -1.32 13.30 3.76
N VAL A 164 -1.99 12.19 3.48
CA VAL A 164 -3.08 11.67 4.33
C VAL A 164 -2.56 11.40 5.75
N ARG A 165 -3.37 11.77 6.76
CA ARG A 165 -2.98 11.73 8.17
C ARG A 165 -3.78 10.74 9.01
N ASP A 166 -4.99 10.42 8.58
CA ASP A 166 -5.94 9.57 9.32
C ASP A 166 -5.66 8.08 9.15
N LEU A 167 -4.86 7.74 8.13
CA LEU A 167 -4.43 6.40 7.78
C LEU A 167 -2.90 6.33 7.77
N VAL A 168 -2.36 5.20 8.19
CA VAL A 168 -0.93 5.05 8.43
C VAL A 168 -0.48 3.62 8.13
N GLY A 169 0.77 3.45 7.75
CA GLY A 169 1.40 2.15 7.62
C GLY A 169 1.55 1.43 8.96
N HIS A 170 2.00 0.19 8.92
CA HIS A 170 1.99 -0.70 10.07
C HIS A 170 3.14 -1.71 10.05
N GLY A 171 3.39 -2.36 11.20
CA GLY A 171 4.15 -3.60 11.23
C GLY A 171 3.32 -4.72 10.58
N ILE A 172 3.98 -5.74 10.04
CA ILE A 172 3.32 -6.88 9.38
C ILE A 172 4.08 -8.17 9.68
N GLY A 173 3.37 -9.30 9.73
CA GLY A 173 4.00 -10.60 10.01
C GLY A 173 3.01 -11.73 10.11
N THR A 174 2.79 -12.26 11.30
CA THR A 174 1.75 -13.27 11.56
C THR A 174 0.34 -12.68 11.67
N SER A 175 0.26 -11.35 11.73
CA SER A 175 -0.98 -10.59 11.58
C SER A 175 -0.81 -9.57 10.46
N LEU A 176 -1.90 -9.19 9.82
CA LEU A 176 -1.90 -8.16 8.79
C LEU A 176 -1.41 -6.84 9.38
N HIS A 177 -2.03 -6.39 10.46
CA HIS A 177 -1.62 -5.19 11.18
C HIS A 177 -0.94 -5.57 12.50
N GLU A 178 0.35 -5.27 12.61
CA GLU A 178 1.16 -5.35 13.82
C GLU A 178 1.64 -3.95 14.23
N ASP A 179 2.17 -3.79 15.46
CA ASP A 179 2.92 -2.59 15.81
C ASP A 179 4.27 -2.55 15.04
N PRO A 180 4.76 -1.37 14.69
CA PRO A 180 4.29 -0.03 15.04
C PRO A 180 3.36 0.56 13.98
N GLN A 181 2.63 1.61 14.32
CA GLN A 181 2.01 2.51 13.33
C GLN A 181 3.08 3.37 12.66
N ILE A 182 2.97 3.58 11.35
CA ILE A 182 3.95 4.27 10.50
C ILE A 182 3.30 5.44 9.75
N PRO A 183 3.18 6.62 10.35
CA PRO A 183 2.67 7.80 9.66
C PRO A 183 3.52 8.15 8.43
N ASN A 184 2.90 8.76 7.42
CA ASN A 184 3.58 9.22 6.20
C ASN A 184 3.98 10.71 6.25
N PHE A 185 3.94 11.34 7.42
CA PHE A 185 4.22 12.76 7.65
C PHE A 185 5.07 12.95 8.91
N ALA A 186 5.74 14.10 9.00
CA ALA A 186 6.65 14.42 10.11
C ALA A 186 5.95 14.39 11.47
N GLN A 187 6.59 13.75 12.42
CA GLN A 187 6.15 13.62 13.82
C GLN A 187 7.03 14.45 14.75
N ARG A 188 6.49 14.89 15.89
CA ARG A 188 7.25 15.65 16.90
C ARG A 188 8.33 14.80 17.60
N ARG A 189 8.13 13.48 17.68
CA ARG A 189 9.05 12.53 18.30
C ARG A 189 9.80 11.77 17.20
N ARG A 190 10.86 11.06 17.57
CA ARG A 190 11.63 10.24 16.62
C ARG A 190 10.98 8.87 16.32
N GLY A 191 10.04 8.43 17.16
CA GLY A 191 9.52 7.06 17.10
C GLY A 191 10.52 6.02 17.67
N ILE A 192 10.18 4.76 17.50
CA ILE A 192 11.04 3.65 17.93
C ILE A 192 12.33 3.61 17.08
N ARG A 193 13.37 3.00 17.68
CA ARG A 193 14.60 2.70 16.94
C ARG A 193 14.38 1.46 16.06
N LEU A 194 14.77 1.54 14.81
CA LEU A 194 14.71 0.42 13.87
C LEU A 194 15.81 -0.59 14.19
N VAL A 195 15.43 -1.86 14.22
CA VAL A 195 16.36 -2.98 14.44
C VAL A 195 16.14 -4.06 13.37
N PRO A 196 17.19 -4.84 13.03
CA PRO A 196 17.09 -5.92 12.06
C PRO A 196 16.01 -6.94 12.44
N GLY A 197 15.30 -7.45 11.44
CA GLY A 197 14.19 -8.38 11.62
C GLY A 197 12.82 -7.73 11.80
N MET A 198 12.72 -6.41 11.87
CA MET A 198 11.43 -5.72 11.74
C MET A 198 10.92 -5.82 10.30
N THR A 199 9.63 -6.12 10.12
CA THR A 199 8.93 -6.08 8.84
C THR A 199 7.82 -5.05 8.91
N LEU A 200 7.78 -4.14 7.93
CA LEU A 200 6.98 -2.93 7.94
C LEU A 200 6.25 -2.77 6.60
N ALA A 201 4.95 -2.50 6.63
CA ALA A 201 4.19 -1.99 5.52
C ALA A 201 4.33 -0.46 5.51
N ILE A 202 5.03 0.06 4.51
CA ILE A 202 5.26 1.50 4.33
C ILE A 202 4.43 1.93 3.12
N GLU A 203 3.45 2.80 3.35
CA GLU A 203 2.33 3.00 2.43
C GLU A 203 1.92 4.49 2.27
N PRO A 204 2.72 5.34 1.63
CA PRO A 204 2.28 6.70 1.34
C PRO A 204 0.98 6.76 0.56
N MET A 205 -0.01 7.47 1.12
CA MET A 205 -1.27 7.88 0.52
C MET A 205 -1.21 9.39 0.30
N ILE A 206 -1.21 9.82 -0.95
CA ILE A 206 -0.94 11.21 -1.36
C ILE A 206 -2.10 11.73 -2.20
N ASN A 207 -2.69 12.85 -1.74
CA ASN A 207 -3.77 13.54 -2.44
C ASN A 207 -3.21 14.68 -3.31
N MET A 208 -3.75 14.86 -4.49
CA MET A 208 -3.38 15.99 -5.36
C MET A 208 -3.71 17.36 -4.72
N GLY A 209 -4.75 17.37 -3.89
CA GLY A 209 -5.22 18.55 -3.14
C GLY A 209 -4.84 18.49 -1.66
N ARG A 210 -5.87 18.66 -0.79
CA ARG A 210 -5.70 18.71 0.67
C ARG A 210 -5.49 17.30 1.29
N PRO A 211 -4.88 17.22 2.49
CA PRO A 211 -4.66 15.95 3.16
C PRO A 211 -5.93 15.34 3.77
N ASP A 212 -7.02 16.09 3.83
CA ASP A 212 -8.24 15.71 4.54
C ASP A 212 -9.02 14.64 3.76
N VAL A 213 -9.59 13.69 4.50
CA VAL A 213 -10.33 12.54 3.94
C VAL A 213 -11.64 12.31 4.67
N CYS A 214 -12.58 11.64 4.02
CA CYS A 214 -13.82 11.20 4.64
C CYS A 214 -14.17 9.77 4.23
N TRP A 215 -15.03 9.12 5.03
CA TRP A 215 -15.53 7.76 4.78
C TRP A 215 -16.87 7.83 4.08
N LEU A 216 -17.09 6.96 3.10
CA LEU A 216 -18.40 6.79 2.47
C LEU A 216 -19.35 5.99 3.37
N ASP A 217 -20.63 5.99 3.00
CA ASP A 217 -21.71 5.29 3.76
C ASP A 217 -21.58 3.76 3.76
N ASP A 218 -20.59 3.21 3.03
CA ASP A 218 -20.25 1.79 3.02
C ASP A 218 -19.35 1.37 4.20
N ASP A 219 -19.01 2.32 5.08
CA ASP A 219 -18.12 2.17 6.25
C ASP A 219 -16.67 1.79 5.94
N TRP A 220 -16.28 1.71 4.65
CA TRP A 220 -14.95 1.27 4.21
C TRP A 220 -14.22 2.26 3.31
N THR A 221 -14.86 2.64 2.20
CA THR A 221 -14.22 3.46 1.17
C THR A 221 -13.85 4.84 1.73
N VAL A 222 -12.56 5.15 1.68
CA VAL A 222 -12.04 6.46 2.08
C VAL A 222 -11.79 7.29 0.83
N VAL A 223 -12.33 8.52 0.81
CA VAL A 223 -12.18 9.45 -0.30
C VAL A 223 -11.54 10.76 0.14
N THR A 224 -10.97 11.51 -0.80
CA THR A 224 -10.50 12.87 -0.53
C THR A 224 -11.69 13.80 -0.27
N GLU A 225 -11.59 14.66 0.76
CA GLU A 225 -12.69 15.57 1.10
C GLU A 225 -12.94 16.65 0.02
N ASP A 226 -11.92 16.96 -0.77
CA ASP A 226 -11.95 17.98 -1.84
C ASP A 226 -12.13 17.38 -3.26
N GLU A 227 -12.47 16.10 -3.37
CA GLU A 227 -12.67 15.38 -4.64
C GLU A 227 -11.43 15.35 -5.55
N SER A 228 -10.25 15.68 -5.02
CA SER A 228 -9.00 15.60 -5.76
C SER A 228 -8.53 14.15 -5.94
N LEU A 229 -7.73 13.89 -6.99
CA LEU A 229 -7.15 12.57 -7.20
C LEU A 229 -6.26 12.17 -6.02
N SER A 230 -6.28 10.89 -5.68
CA SER A 230 -5.37 10.27 -4.70
C SER A 230 -4.58 9.12 -5.32
N ALA A 231 -3.35 8.94 -4.86
CA ALA A 231 -2.53 7.80 -5.24
C ALA A 231 -1.97 7.11 -4.00
N HIS A 232 -1.86 5.80 -4.08
CA HIS A 232 -1.34 4.93 -3.03
C HIS A 232 -0.18 4.09 -3.56
N TYR A 233 0.91 4.02 -2.81
CA TYR A 233 2.05 3.18 -3.13
C TYR A 233 2.59 2.54 -1.86
N GLU A 234 2.63 1.21 -1.81
CA GLU A 234 2.99 0.47 -0.63
C GLU A 234 3.94 -0.67 -0.93
N ASN A 235 4.83 -0.97 0.02
CA ASN A 235 5.59 -2.20 0.05
C ASN A 235 5.79 -2.72 1.47
N THR A 236 5.84 -4.05 1.58
CA THR A 236 6.39 -4.74 2.74
C THR A 236 7.92 -4.68 2.69
N VAL A 237 8.52 -4.16 3.76
CA VAL A 237 9.96 -3.88 3.88
C VAL A 237 10.54 -4.59 5.07
N LEU A 238 11.70 -5.22 4.91
CA LEU A 238 12.50 -5.82 5.98
C LEU A 238 13.64 -4.87 6.37
N ILE A 239 13.74 -4.54 7.64
CA ILE A 239 14.92 -3.88 8.21
C ILE A 239 16.05 -4.91 8.37
N THR A 240 17.21 -4.61 7.79
CA THR A 240 18.41 -5.45 7.86
C THR A 240 19.54 -4.75 8.62
N ASP A 241 20.67 -5.43 8.81
CA ASP A 241 21.90 -4.81 9.33
C ASP A 241 22.55 -3.81 8.34
N GLY A 242 22.14 -3.85 7.07
CA GLY A 242 22.62 -2.99 5.98
C GLY A 242 21.49 -2.17 5.35
N GLU A 243 21.42 -2.23 4.01
CA GLU A 243 20.32 -1.59 3.26
C GLU A 243 19.01 -2.35 3.49
N PRO A 244 17.86 -1.66 3.53
CA PRO A 244 16.57 -2.31 3.67
C PRO A 244 16.28 -3.22 2.48
N GLU A 245 15.55 -4.30 2.72
CA GLU A 245 15.06 -5.18 1.67
C GLU A 245 13.59 -4.90 1.42
N ILE A 246 13.23 -4.49 0.21
CA ILE A 246 11.84 -4.33 -0.20
C ILE A 246 11.36 -5.71 -0.66
N LEU A 247 10.54 -6.37 0.17
CA LEU A 247 10.16 -7.76 -0.05
C LEU A 247 9.15 -7.94 -1.18
N THR A 248 8.33 -6.92 -1.44
CA THR A 248 7.28 -6.90 -2.48
C THR A 248 7.73 -6.20 -3.76
N LEU A 249 9.03 -6.20 -4.04
CA LEU A 249 9.61 -5.66 -5.26
C LEU A 249 10.71 -6.61 -5.74
N THR A 250 10.44 -7.44 -6.75
CA THR A 250 11.47 -8.27 -7.39
C THR A 250 12.41 -7.42 -8.23
N LYS A 251 13.66 -7.87 -8.29
CA LYS A 251 14.72 -7.21 -9.07
C LYS A 251 14.68 -7.65 -10.52
#